data_f98a0b1fa69dc47af54192195c6e74b1
#
_entry.id   f98a0b1fa69dc47af54192195c6e74b1
#
_cell.length_a   1.000
_cell.length_b   1.000
_cell.length_c   1.000
_cell.angle_alpha   90.00
_cell.angle_beta   90.00
_cell.angle_gamma   90.00
#
_symmetry.space_group_name_H-M   'P 1'
#
loop_
_entity.id
_entity.type
_entity.pdbx_description
1 polymer ?
#
loop_
_entity_poly.entity_id
_entity_poly.type
_entity_poly.pdbx_seq_one_letter_code
_entity_poly.pdbx_strand_id
1 'polypeptide(L)'
;MKQNSSASLPRSPLGWALRGANSVSQVWSEASFQQLSQFWYSPETALRLAKEVIAVAGEGGRIACVSTPTVYQTLRELHGDFAVCIFEYDRRFAFYGEEFVFYDYNNPLDLPEDIVAHSFDIVIADPPYLSEECLRKMSETIKYLTQGKVVLCTGAIMEEEAAKLLGVKMCKFIPKHARTLANEFRCYVNYDSGLDRDA
;
A
#
# COMPACT_ATOMS: atom_id res chain seq x y z
N MET A 1 35.60 -26.38 33.11
CA MET A 1 35.38 -25.27 32.17
C MET A 1 34.52 -25.76 31.03
N LYS A 2 33.23 -25.43 31.04
CA LYS A 2 32.30 -25.75 29.94
C LYS A 2 31.88 -24.42 29.33
N GLN A 3 32.25 -24.19 28.07
CA GLN A 3 31.80 -23.06 27.27
C GLN A 3 30.43 -23.37 26.71
N ASN A 4 29.43 -22.58 27.11
CA ASN A 4 28.13 -22.57 26.48
C ASN A 4 28.18 -21.60 25.27
N SER A 5 28.17 -22.14 24.09
CA SER A 5 27.89 -21.40 22.88
C SER A 5 26.39 -21.37 22.64
N SER A 6 25.75 -20.24 22.89
CA SER A 6 24.38 -20.01 22.51
C SER A 6 24.32 -19.68 21.00
N ALA A 7 23.95 -20.67 20.20
CA ALA A 7 23.61 -20.47 18.80
C ALA A 7 22.24 -19.78 18.72
N SER A 8 22.21 -18.58 18.19
CA SER A 8 20.97 -17.89 17.84
C SER A 8 20.34 -18.58 16.62
N LEU A 9 19.11 -19.06 16.80
CA LEU A 9 18.28 -19.61 15.73
C LEU A 9 17.86 -18.48 14.77
N PRO A 10 17.83 -18.73 13.46
CA PRO A 10 17.35 -17.77 12.49
C PRO A 10 15.85 -17.53 12.70
N ARG A 11 15.44 -16.27 12.70
CA ARG A 11 14.04 -15.89 12.76
C ARG A 11 13.38 -16.31 11.45
N SER A 12 12.45 -17.26 11.54
CA SER A 12 11.60 -17.67 10.43
C SER A 12 10.67 -16.52 10.01
N PRO A 13 10.57 -16.16 8.73
CA PRO A 13 9.71 -15.06 8.26
C PRO A 13 8.21 -15.39 8.22
N LEU A 14 7.76 -16.54 8.73
CA LEU A 14 6.42 -17.07 8.51
C LEU A 14 5.68 -17.49 9.80
N GLY A 15 5.85 -16.74 10.89
CA GLY A 15 5.17 -17.05 12.15
C GLY A 15 3.64 -16.81 12.19
N TRP A 16 3.05 -16.23 11.15
CA TRP A 16 1.61 -15.88 11.08
C TRP A 16 0.81 -16.71 10.05
N ALA A 17 1.44 -17.56 9.27
CA ALA A 17 0.84 -18.28 8.14
C ALA A 17 -0.03 -19.51 8.47
N LEU A 18 -0.32 -19.83 9.74
CA LEU A 18 -1.06 -21.02 10.09
C LEU A 18 -2.16 -20.77 11.14
N ARG A 19 -3.25 -20.13 10.78
CA ARG A 19 -4.54 -20.28 11.49
C ARG A 19 -5.74 -20.19 10.55
N GLY A 20 -6.35 -21.34 10.30
CA GLY A 20 -7.79 -21.47 10.10
C GLY A 20 -8.31 -21.24 8.71
N ALA A 21 -8.15 -22.22 7.84
CA ALA A 21 -9.03 -22.40 6.70
C ALA A 21 -10.43 -22.83 7.19
N ASN A 22 -11.42 -21.95 7.05
CA ASN A 22 -12.82 -22.36 6.96
C ASN A 22 -13.51 -21.63 5.80
N SER A 23 -13.86 -22.45 4.86
CA SER A 23 -14.65 -22.33 3.65
C SER A 23 -15.77 -21.27 3.66
N VAL A 24 -15.66 -20.25 2.79
CA VAL A 24 -16.74 -19.82 1.90
C VAL A 24 -16.11 -19.42 0.56
N SER A 25 -15.99 -20.39 -0.33
CA SER A 25 -15.58 -20.16 -1.72
C SER A 25 -16.77 -19.58 -2.50
N GLN A 26 -16.97 -18.27 -2.44
CA GLN A 26 -17.57 -17.56 -3.55
C GLN A 26 -16.44 -17.19 -4.50
N VAL A 27 -16.37 -17.91 -5.61
CA VAL A 27 -15.45 -17.65 -6.71
C VAL A 27 -15.86 -16.31 -7.34
N TRP A 28 -15.25 -15.23 -6.89
CA TRP A 28 -15.32 -13.96 -7.59
C TRP A 28 -14.38 -14.06 -8.79
N SER A 29 -14.92 -13.93 -10.01
CA SER A 29 -14.10 -13.87 -11.20
C SER A 29 -13.34 -12.55 -11.26
N GLU A 30 -12.14 -12.53 -11.88
CA GLU A 30 -11.38 -11.29 -12.16
C GLU A 30 -12.25 -10.20 -12.81
N ALA A 31 -13.22 -10.60 -13.65
CA ALA A 31 -14.19 -9.70 -14.26
C ALA A 31 -15.10 -8.99 -13.25
N SER A 32 -15.40 -9.62 -12.10
CA SER A 32 -16.16 -8.97 -11.02
C SER A 32 -15.32 -7.95 -10.26
N PHE A 33 -14.03 -8.17 -10.11
CA PHE A 33 -13.12 -7.20 -9.47
C PHE A 33 -12.96 -5.93 -10.31
N GLN A 34 -12.88 -6.04 -11.63
CA GLN A 34 -12.79 -4.89 -12.53
C GLN A 34 -14.02 -3.96 -12.48
N GLN A 35 -15.15 -4.44 -11.97
CA GLN A 35 -16.36 -3.64 -11.76
C GLN A 35 -16.41 -2.93 -10.40
N LEU A 36 -15.49 -3.22 -9.49
CA LEU A 36 -15.63 -2.88 -8.08
C LEU A 36 -15.02 -1.55 -7.66
N SER A 37 -14.06 -1.00 -8.40
CA SER A 37 -13.50 0.31 -8.07
C SER A 37 -13.76 1.32 -9.18
N GLN A 38 -14.23 2.49 -8.77
CA GLN A 38 -14.54 3.58 -9.71
C GLN A 38 -13.28 4.28 -10.23
N PHE A 39 -12.09 4.03 -9.60
CA PHE A 39 -10.84 4.75 -9.85
C PHE A 39 -9.65 3.81 -10.01
N TRP A 40 -9.70 2.95 -11.03
CA TRP A 40 -8.58 2.08 -11.34
C TRP A 40 -7.51 2.82 -12.13
N TYR A 41 -6.25 2.63 -11.75
CA TYR A 41 -5.13 3.07 -12.57
C TYR A 41 -5.09 2.34 -13.92
N SER A 42 -4.52 2.99 -14.95
CA SER A 42 -4.15 2.27 -16.15
C SER A 42 -3.12 1.18 -15.83
N PRO A 43 -3.07 0.07 -16.60
CA PRO A 43 -2.10 -1.00 -16.37
C PRO A 43 -0.66 -0.49 -16.31
N GLU A 44 -0.30 0.48 -17.15
CA GLU A 44 1.04 1.07 -17.20
C GLU A 44 1.34 1.85 -15.91
N THR A 45 0.37 2.59 -15.40
CA THR A 45 0.52 3.32 -14.13
C THR A 45 0.65 2.36 -12.96
N ALA A 46 -0.22 1.34 -12.87
CA ALA A 46 -0.16 0.34 -11.81
C ALA A 46 1.19 -0.39 -11.81
N LEU A 47 1.68 -0.78 -13.00
CA LEU A 47 2.97 -1.43 -13.15
C LEU A 47 4.14 -0.52 -12.76
N ARG A 48 4.10 0.76 -13.14
CA ARG A 48 5.15 1.73 -12.79
C ARG A 48 5.23 1.95 -11.28
N LEU A 49 4.07 2.12 -10.63
CA LEU A 49 3.98 2.28 -9.18
C LEU A 49 4.41 1.01 -8.44
N ALA A 50 3.96 -0.17 -8.90
CA ALA A 50 4.36 -1.45 -8.31
C ALA A 50 5.89 -1.68 -8.38
N LYS A 51 6.50 -1.42 -9.53
CA LYS A 51 7.96 -1.52 -9.69
C LYS A 51 8.72 -0.55 -8.79
N GLU A 52 8.21 0.67 -8.62
CA GLU A 52 8.81 1.67 -7.72
C GLU A 52 8.79 1.15 -6.28
N VAL A 53 7.63 0.71 -5.77
CA VAL A 53 7.55 0.27 -4.37
C VAL A 53 8.33 -0.99 -4.09
N ILE A 54 8.46 -1.93 -5.06
CA ILE A 54 9.33 -3.10 -4.94
C ILE A 54 10.80 -2.66 -4.84
N ALA A 55 11.25 -1.80 -5.76
CA ALA A 55 12.64 -1.33 -5.77
C ALA A 55 13.03 -0.61 -4.48
N VAL A 56 12.08 0.14 -3.91
CA VAL A 56 12.30 0.89 -2.66
C VAL A 56 12.21 0.02 -1.42
N ALA A 57 11.29 -0.96 -1.38
CA ALA A 57 11.18 -1.90 -0.28
C ALA A 57 12.41 -2.80 -0.16
N GLY A 58 13.00 -3.18 -1.29
CA GLY A 58 14.13 -4.09 -1.34
C GLY A 58 13.76 -5.56 -1.11
N GLU A 59 14.78 -6.41 -1.09
CA GLU A 59 14.65 -7.86 -0.86
C GLU A 59 14.11 -8.13 0.56
N GLY A 60 13.08 -8.96 0.67
CA GLY A 60 12.40 -9.25 1.93
C GLY A 60 11.58 -8.07 2.49
N GLY A 61 11.44 -6.97 1.73
CA GLY A 61 10.78 -5.76 2.17
C GLY A 61 9.26 -5.92 2.35
N ARG A 62 8.66 -5.04 3.16
CA ARG A 62 7.23 -5.03 3.46
C ARG A 62 6.56 -3.80 2.88
N ILE A 63 5.51 -4.02 2.09
CA ILE A 63 4.78 -2.99 1.35
C ILE A 63 3.35 -2.90 1.89
N ALA A 64 2.91 -1.71 2.27
CA ALA A 64 1.51 -1.44 2.60
C ALA A 64 0.83 -0.69 1.45
N CYS A 65 -0.26 -1.25 0.94
CA CYS A 65 -1.14 -0.62 -0.05
C CYS A 65 -2.38 -0.09 0.66
N VAL A 66 -2.49 1.21 0.85
CA VAL A 66 -3.63 1.84 1.55
C VAL A 66 -4.57 2.45 0.52
N SER A 67 -5.74 1.85 0.35
CA SER A 67 -6.73 2.22 -0.67
C SER A 67 -6.17 2.25 -2.10
N THR A 68 -5.22 1.34 -2.40
CA THR A 68 -4.58 1.21 -3.72
C THR A 68 -4.72 -0.21 -4.28
N PRO A 69 -5.94 -0.72 -4.48
CA PRO A 69 -6.17 -2.11 -4.85
C PRO A 69 -5.54 -2.50 -6.20
N THR A 70 -5.49 -1.59 -7.18
CA THR A 70 -4.88 -1.86 -8.48
C THR A 70 -3.37 -2.12 -8.37
N VAL A 71 -2.67 -1.34 -7.55
CA VAL A 71 -1.22 -1.53 -7.31
C VAL A 71 -0.99 -2.83 -6.56
N TYR A 72 -1.82 -3.12 -5.55
CA TYR A 72 -1.76 -4.37 -4.81
C TYR A 72 -1.91 -5.59 -5.71
N GLN A 73 -2.90 -5.60 -6.61
CA GLN A 73 -3.10 -6.70 -7.57
C GLN A 73 -1.89 -6.87 -8.49
N THR A 74 -1.34 -5.76 -9.00
CA THR A 74 -0.14 -5.79 -9.84
C THR A 74 1.07 -6.33 -9.07
N LEU A 75 1.25 -5.99 -7.79
CA LEU A 75 2.31 -6.54 -6.94
C LEU A 75 2.19 -8.07 -6.81
N ARG A 76 0.98 -8.58 -6.63
CA ARG A 76 0.75 -10.03 -6.57
C ARG A 76 1.08 -10.75 -7.88
N GLU A 77 0.80 -10.13 -9.02
CA GLU A 77 1.11 -10.68 -10.34
C GLU A 77 2.62 -10.71 -10.62
N LEU A 78 3.36 -9.71 -10.12
CA LEU A 78 4.79 -9.59 -10.37
C LEU A 78 5.62 -10.64 -9.64
N HIS A 79 5.10 -11.21 -8.57
CA HIS A 79 5.80 -12.13 -7.68
C HIS A 79 7.23 -11.65 -7.33
N GLY A 80 7.65 -11.84 -6.10
CA GLY A 80 8.99 -11.41 -5.69
C GLY A 80 9.24 -11.70 -4.22
N ASP A 81 10.45 -11.42 -3.76
CA ASP A 81 10.81 -11.52 -2.35
C ASP A 81 10.41 -10.24 -1.61
N PHE A 82 9.11 -10.09 -1.38
CA PHE A 82 8.51 -9.03 -0.56
C PHE A 82 7.19 -9.50 0.05
N ALA A 83 6.80 -8.89 1.15
CA ALA A 83 5.47 -9.07 1.75
C ALA A 83 4.60 -7.84 1.43
N VAL A 84 3.33 -8.07 1.14
CA VAL A 84 2.39 -7.00 0.84
C VAL A 84 1.10 -7.16 1.64
N CYS A 85 0.54 -6.04 2.12
CA CYS A 85 -0.79 -5.98 2.71
C CYS A 85 -1.63 -4.92 1.99
N ILE A 86 -2.92 -5.19 1.86
CA ILE A 86 -3.91 -4.22 1.37
C ILE A 86 -4.80 -3.76 2.53
N PHE A 87 -4.84 -2.45 2.74
CA PHE A 87 -5.71 -1.76 3.70
C PHE A 87 -6.87 -1.15 2.92
N GLU A 88 -8.06 -1.76 3.02
CA GLU A 88 -9.17 -1.40 2.15
C GLU A 88 -10.51 -1.45 2.91
N TYR A 89 -11.39 -0.50 2.63
CA TYR A 89 -12.74 -0.42 3.22
C TYR A 89 -13.66 -1.49 2.64
N ASP A 90 -13.49 -1.81 1.37
CA ASP A 90 -14.30 -2.79 0.67
C ASP A 90 -13.98 -4.22 1.15
N ARG A 91 -14.88 -4.79 1.94
CA ARG A 91 -14.73 -6.14 2.51
C ARG A 91 -14.69 -7.26 1.46
N ARG A 92 -15.00 -6.98 0.20
CA ARG A 92 -14.85 -7.97 -0.87
C ARG A 92 -13.39 -8.35 -1.09
N PHE A 93 -12.45 -7.46 -0.76
CA PHE A 93 -11.02 -7.76 -0.76
C PHE A 93 -10.59 -8.76 0.33
N ALA A 94 -11.44 -9.09 1.30
CA ALA A 94 -11.19 -10.15 2.29
C ALA A 94 -10.91 -11.53 1.68
N PHE A 95 -11.25 -11.73 0.42
CA PHE A 95 -10.84 -12.90 -0.37
C PHE A 95 -9.31 -13.11 -0.41
N TYR A 96 -8.51 -12.05 -0.24
CA TYR A 96 -7.05 -12.14 -0.18
C TYR A 96 -6.51 -12.66 1.18
N GLY A 97 -7.40 -13.02 2.11
CA GLY A 97 -7.03 -13.64 3.38
C GLY A 97 -6.20 -12.73 4.27
N GLU A 98 -5.05 -13.21 4.73
CA GLU A 98 -4.20 -12.52 5.71
C GLU A 98 -3.52 -11.25 5.16
N GLU A 99 -3.45 -11.08 3.85
CA GLU A 99 -2.93 -9.86 3.23
C GLU A 99 -3.95 -8.71 3.28
N PHE A 100 -5.24 -9.02 3.53
CA PHE A 100 -6.30 -8.02 3.64
C PHE A 100 -6.45 -7.52 5.07
N VAL A 101 -6.40 -6.20 5.23
CA VAL A 101 -6.72 -5.49 6.46
C VAL A 101 -7.92 -4.58 6.19
N PHE A 102 -9.02 -4.81 6.92
CA PHE A 102 -10.15 -3.87 6.85
C PHE A 102 -9.70 -2.50 7.35
N TYR A 103 -9.97 -1.48 6.55
CA TYR A 103 -9.54 -0.12 6.83
C TYR A 103 -10.65 0.89 6.58
N ASP A 104 -10.98 1.66 7.60
CA ASP A 104 -11.85 2.83 7.52
C ASP A 104 -11.06 4.07 7.89
N TYR A 105 -10.84 4.97 6.94
CA TYR A 105 -10.09 6.21 7.19
C TYR A 105 -10.73 7.08 8.28
N ASN A 106 -12.03 6.92 8.57
CA ASN A 106 -12.69 7.62 9.68
C ASN A 106 -12.17 7.19 11.05
N ASN A 107 -11.62 5.99 11.13
CA ASN A 107 -11.01 5.41 12.32
C ASN A 107 -9.56 5.00 11.99
N PRO A 108 -8.65 5.97 11.76
CA PRO A 108 -7.37 5.74 11.07
C PRO A 108 -6.41 4.81 11.81
N LEU A 109 -6.56 4.65 13.13
CA LEU A 109 -5.72 3.79 13.95
C LEU A 109 -6.47 2.57 14.53
N ASP A 110 -7.71 2.33 14.10
CA ASP A 110 -8.44 1.10 14.42
C ASP A 110 -7.95 -0.04 13.50
N LEU A 111 -6.77 -0.55 13.81
CA LEU A 111 -6.06 -1.57 13.06
C LEU A 111 -5.93 -2.84 13.93
N PRO A 112 -5.86 -4.05 13.31
CA PRO A 112 -5.58 -5.28 14.03
C PRO A 112 -4.28 -5.22 14.85
N GLU A 113 -4.22 -5.90 15.99
CA GLU A 113 -3.08 -5.88 16.92
C GLU A 113 -1.78 -6.43 16.30
N ASP A 114 -1.88 -7.28 15.28
CA ASP A 114 -0.75 -7.83 14.54
C ASP A 114 -0.16 -6.84 13.51
N ILE A 115 -0.84 -5.74 13.24
CA ILE A 115 -0.28 -4.62 12.47
C ILE A 115 0.56 -3.74 13.40
N VAL A 116 1.84 -4.07 13.48
CA VAL A 116 2.80 -3.38 14.36
C VAL A 116 3.18 -2.03 13.77
N ALA A 117 3.27 -1.02 14.64
CA ALA A 117 3.73 0.32 14.25
C ALA A 117 5.10 0.28 13.55
N HIS A 118 5.26 1.06 12.49
CA HIS A 118 6.49 1.22 11.73
C HIS A 118 7.07 -0.08 11.17
N SER A 119 6.21 -1.06 10.87
CA SER A 119 6.62 -2.37 10.40
C SER A 119 6.68 -2.51 8.88
N PHE A 120 6.33 -1.47 8.13
CA PHE A 120 6.42 -1.44 6.67
C PHE A 120 7.58 -0.56 6.20
N ASP A 121 8.30 -1.00 5.17
CA ASP A 121 9.42 -0.27 4.57
C ASP A 121 8.94 0.85 3.67
N ILE A 122 7.78 0.66 3.05
CA ILE A 122 7.11 1.64 2.21
C ILE A 122 5.60 1.52 2.31
N VAL A 123 4.93 2.67 2.26
CA VAL A 123 3.48 2.79 2.11
C VAL A 123 3.17 3.47 0.79
N ILE A 124 2.27 2.87 -0.01
CA ILE A 124 1.62 3.54 -1.11
C ILE A 124 0.15 3.77 -0.77
N ALA A 125 -0.33 5.00 -0.91
CA ALA A 125 -1.67 5.40 -0.51
C ALA A 125 -2.37 6.24 -1.58
N ASP A 126 -3.69 6.06 -1.68
CA ASP A 126 -4.57 6.84 -2.56
C ASP A 126 -5.85 7.17 -1.79
N PRO A 127 -5.94 8.37 -1.17
CA PRO A 127 -7.11 8.76 -0.42
C PRO A 127 -8.39 8.75 -1.26
N PRO A 128 -9.49 8.12 -0.77
CA PRO A 128 -10.72 7.96 -1.55
C PRO A 128 -11.45 9.28 -1.82
N TYR A 129 -11.11 10.34 -1.10
CA TYR A 129 -11.72 11.65 -1.25
C TYR A 129 -10.67 12.76 -1.32
N LEU A 130 -10.89 13.74 -2.19
CA LEU A 130 -10.08 14.96 -2.31
C LEU A 130 -10.53 15.98 -1.24
N SER A 131 -10.26 15.67 0.02
CA SER A 131 -10.57 16.54 1.15
C SER A 131 -9.42 16.53 2.16
N GLU A 132 -9.18 17.68 2.80
CA GLU A 132 -8.17 17.83 3.85
C GLU A 132 -8.43 16.85 5.00
N GLU A 133 -9.70 16.62 5.36
CA GLU A 133 -10.07 15.69 6.43
C GLU A 133 -9.64 14.26 6.11
N CYS A 134 -9.95 13.76 4.90
CA CYS A 134 -9.57 12.43 4.47
C CYS A 134 -8.05 12.28 4.47
N LEU A 135 -7.33 13.24 3.88
CA LEU A 135 -5.87 13.22 3.80
C LEU A 135 -5.24 13.28 5.20
N ARG A 136 -5.73 14.13 6.10
CA ARG A 136 -5.24 14.23 7.47
C ARG A 136 -5.39 12.91 8.22
N LYS A 137 -6.58 12.31 8.18
CA LYS A 137 -6.84 11.02 8.84
C LYS A 137 -5.98 9.90 8.25
N MET A 138 -5.89 9.79 6.93
CA MET A 138 -5.02 8.79 6.29
C MET A 138 -3.54 9.03 6.60
N SER A 139 -3.11 10.27 6.78
CA SER A 139 -1.73 10.58 7.18
C SER A 139 -1.37 10.00 8.56
N GLU A 140 -2.34 9.89 9.47
CA GLU A 140 -2.14 9.24 10.77
C GLU A 140 -1.85 7.74 10.59
N THR A 141 -2.61 7.06 9.75
CA THR A 141 -2.39 5.65 9.39
C THR A 141 -1.03 5.46 8.71
N ILE A 142 -0.72 6.28 7.69
CA ILE A 142 0.55 6.20 6.97
C ILE A 142 1.74 6.33 7.93
N LYS A 143 1.70 7.30 8.84
CA LYS A 143 2.74 7.50 9.86
C LYS A 143 2.83 6.36 10.87
N TYR A 144 1.71 5.73 11.18
CA TYR A 144 1.69 4.54 12.03
C TYR A 144 2.35 3.35 11.33
N LEU A 145 2.06 3.14 10.05
CA LEU A 145 2.56 1.97 9.30
C LEU A 145 4.06 2.07 8.99
N THR A 146 4.57 3.27 8.73
CA THR A 146 5.99 3.45 8.36
C THR A 146 6.61 4.73 8.93
N GLN A 147 7.89 4.64 9.26
CA GLN A 147 8.78 5.81 9.44
C GLN A 147 9.63 6.08 8.19
N GLY A 148 9.49 5.25 7.18
CA GLY A 148 10.32 5.25 5.98
C GLY A 148 9.69 5.99 4.81
N LYS A 149 9.53 5.27 3.73
CA LYS A 149 9.17 5.78 2.42
C LYS A 149 7.66 5.83 2.21
N VAL A 150 7.20 6.89 1.58
CA VAL A 150 5.78 7.09 1.25
C VAL A 150 5.65 7.46 -0.22
N VAL A 151 4.73 6.79 -0.91
CA VAL A 151 4.17 7.20 -2.20
C VAL A 151 2.71 7.56 -1.96
N LEU A 152 2.33 8.77 -2.25
CA LEU A 152 0.96 9.26 -2.17
C LEU A 152 0.47 9.59 -3.57
N CYS A 153 -0.67 9.05 -3.97
CA CYS A 153 -1.37 9.46 -5.19
C CYS A 153 -2.63 10.21 -4.79
N THR A 154 -2.76 11.47 -5.21
CA THR A 154 -3.93 12.29 -4.88
C THR A 154 -4.07 13.44 -5.90
N GLY A 155 -5.10 14.26 -5.76
CA GLY A 155 -5.31 15.41 -6.63
C GLY A 155 -4.23 16.48 -6.46
N ALA A 156 -3.90 17.17 -7.55
CA ALA A 156 -2.93 18.27 -7.54
C ALA A 156 -3.30 19.38 -6.55
N ILE A 157 -4.61 19.57 -6.31
CA ILE A 157 -5.12 20.55 -5.33
C ILE A 157 -4.73 20.24 -3.89
N MET A 158 -4.27 19.01 -3.59
CA MET A 158 -3.90 18.56 -2.24
C MET A 158 -2.40 18.72 -1.96
N GLU A 159 -1.63 19.31 -2.87
CA GLU A 159 -0.15 19.38 -2.79
C GLU A 159 0.35 19.99 -1.47
N GLU A 160 -0.17 21.17 -1.11
CA GLU A 160 0.28 21.89 0.10
C GLU A 160 -0.02 21.08 1.37
N GLU A 161 -1.22 20.51 1.47
CA GLU A 161 -1.62 19.74 2.64
C GLU A 161 -0.85 18.40 2.70
N ALA A 162 -0.60 17.76 1.56
CA ALA A 162 0.23 16.56 1.49
C ALA A 162 1.68 16.83 1.95
N ALA A 163 2.28 17.92 1.47
CA ALA A 163 3.61 18.33 1.89
C ALA A 163 3.68 18.62 3.39
N LYS A 164 2.71 19.33 3.93
CA LYS A 164 2.62 19.67 5.36
C LYS A 164 2.44 18.41 6.24
N LEU A 165 1.57 17.49 5.84
CA LEU A 165 1.23 16.31 6.65
C LEU A 165 2.30 15.21 6.56
N LEU A 166 2.86 14.96 5.38
CA LEU A 166 3.69 13.78 5.11
C LEU A 166 5.13 14.12 4.67
N GLY A 167 5.44 15.40 4.49
CA GLY A 167 6.77 15.82 4.01
C GLY A 167 7.06 15.36 2.57
N VAL A 168 6.01 15.08 1.79
CA VAL A 168 6.12 14.61 0.41
C VAL A 168 6.25 15.78 -0.57
N LYS A 169 6.87 15.52 -1.73
CA LYS A 169 6.97 16.44 -2.87
C LYS A 169 6.38 15.79 -4.12
N MET A 170 5.86 16.60 -5.03
CA MET A 170 5.31 16.16 -6.30
C MET A 170 6.40 15.53 -7.19
N CYS A 171 6.08 14.38 -7.80
CA CYS A 171 6.93 13.72 -8.79
C CYS A 171 6.63 14.23 -10.20
N LYS A 172 7.59 14.01 -11.11
CA LYS A 172 7.37 14.22 -12.56
C LYS A 172 6.37 13.23 -13.14
N PHE A 173 6.34 12.00 -12.63
CA PHE A 173 5.42 10.97 -13.09
C PHE A 173 3.97 11.35 -12.83
N ILE A 174 3.14 11.30 -13.88
CA ILE A 174 1.72 11.62 -13.84
C ILE A 174 0.93 10.30 -13.92
N PRO A 175 0.21 9.91 -12.86
CA PRO A 175 -0.59 8.70 -12.87
C PRO A 175 -1.79 8.86 -13.82
N LYS A 176 -2.05 7.82 -14.62
CA LYS A 176 -3.21 7.74 -15.50
C LYS A 176 -4.20 6.74 -14.96
N HIS A 177 -5.47 7.05 -15.06
CA HIS A 177 -6.56 6.17 -14.70
C HIS A 177 -7.14 5.49 -15.93
N ALA A 178 -7.76 4.32 -15.75
CA ALA A 178 -8.43 3.59 -16.82
C ALA A 178 -9.62 4.37 -17.40
N ARG A 179 -10.17 5.30 -16.62
CA ARG A 179 -11.21 6.25 -17.07
C ARG A 179 -10.74 7.68 -16.81
N THR A 180 -11.16 8.61 -17.66
CA THR A 180 -10.85 10.03 -17.47
C THR A 180 -11.48 10.54 -16.19
N LEU A 181 -10.69 11.14 -15.32
CA LEU A 181 -11.14 11.82 -14.10
C LEU A 181 -11.25 13.31 -14.34
N ALA A 182 -12.14 13.97 -13.60
CA ALA A 182 -12.34 15.41 -13.68
C ALA A 182 -11.20 16.21 -13.05
N ASN A 183 -10.50 15.62 -12.07
CA ASN A 183 -9.41 16.26 -11.34
C ASN A 183 -8.06 15.75 -11.86
N GLU A 184 -7.07 16.64 -11.84
CA GLU A 184 -5.68 16.29 -12.11
C GLU A 184 -5.09 15.54 -10.92
N PHE A 185 -4.63 14.31 -11.16
CA PHE A 185 -3.96 13.48 -10.17
C PHE A 185 -2.45 13.56 -10.33
N ARG A 186 -1.74 13.48 -9.20
CA ARG A 186 -0.28 13.49 -9.12
C ARG A 186 0.21 12.43 -8.16
N CYS A 187 1.49 12.06 -8.32
CA CYS A 187 2.22 11.26 -7.35
C CYS A 187 3.14 12.16 -6.53
N TYR A 188 3.25 11.84 -5.25
CA TYR A 188 4.07 12.55 -4.29
C TYR A 188 4.90 11.55 -3.49
N VAL A 189 6.15 11.88 -3.19
CA VAL A 189 7.07 11.04 -2.43
C VAL A 189 7.87 11.85 -1.41
N ASN A 190 8.35 11.18 -0.34
CA ASN A 190 9.23 11.78 0.66
C ASN A 190 10.70 11.35 0.53
N TYR A 191 11.10 10.85 -0.64
CA TYR A 191 12.44 10.34 -0.91
C TYR A 191 12.88 10.67 -2.35
N ASP A 192 14.13 10.34 -2.71
CA ASP A 192 14.62 10.47 -4.08
C ASP A 192 14.13 9.26 -4.92
N SER A 193 13.12 9.50 -5.74
CA SER A 193 12.32 8.47 -6.39
C SER A 193 12.69 8.22 -7.83
N GLY A 194 12.55 6.96 -8.26
CA GLY A 194 12.56 6.58 -9.68
C GLY A 194 11.40 7.19 -10.48
N LEU A 195 10.33 7.67 -9.81
CA LEU A 195 9.19 8.35 -10.47
C LEU A 195 9.56 9.74 -11.02
N ASP A 196 10.72 10.29 -10.64
CA ASP A 196 11.26 11.53 -11.19
C ASP A 196 12.18 11.33 -12.40
N ARG A 197 12.50 10.07 -12.72
CA ARG A 197 13.35 9.69 -13.86
C ARG A 197 12.47 9.31 -15.05
N ASP A 198 12.88 9.75 -16.22
CA ASP A 198 12.25 9.33 -17.46
C ASP A 198 12.38 7.80 -17.62
N ALA A 199 11.29 7.15 -18.04
CA ALA A 199 11.23 5.71 -18.26
C ALA A 199 11.91 5.33 -19.56
#